data_919382946ca118cb84828851e7a46ae1
#
_entry.id   919382946ca118cb84828851e7a46ae1
#
_cell.length_a   1.000
_cell.length_b   1.000
_cell.length_c   1.000
_cell.angle_alpha   90.00
_cell.angle_beta   90.00
_cell.angle_gamma   90.00
#
_symmetry.space_group_name_H-M   'P 1'
#
loop_
_entity.id
_entity.type
_entity.pdbx_description
1 polymer ?
#
loop_
_entity_poly.entity_id
_entity_poly.type
_entity_poly.pdbx_seq_one_letter_code
_entity_poly.pdbx_strand_id
1 'polypeptide(L)'
;MSQPTAEQDEQDAQQIRALIDAWCEASSAGDLTAQFHLMTRDVVFLTSGRAPMRRDEFAAGFRAMMEIASIKCRSRVQEITVSGDLAICWNLLEVSFTPIEGGQVRKHAGNVLTALRRGSDGQWRIWRDANLLTPA
;
A
#
# COMPACT_ATOMS: atom_id res chain seq x y z
N MET A 1 12.69 17.43 23.74
CA MET A 1 12.11 17.14 22.41
C MET A 1 10.84 17.93 22.23
N SER A 2 10.78 18.74 21.18
CA SER A 2 9.54 19.45 20.87
C SER A 2 8.55 18.49 20.23
N GLN A 3 7.28 18.61 20.64
CA GLN A 3 6.22 17.84 20.01
C GLN A 3 5.94 18.40 18.62
N PRO A 4 5.54 17.54 17.65
CA PRO A 4 5.13 18.02 16.32
C PRO A 4 3.98 19.02 16.43
N THR A 5 4.02 20.04 15.60
CA THR A 5 2.91 21.00 15.51
C THR A 5 1.76 20.41 14.66
N ALA A 6 0.58 21.01 14.76
CA ALA A 6 -0.54 20.63 13.90
C ALA A 6 -0.19 20.79 12.41
N GLU A 7 0.61 21.79 12.06
CA GLU A 7 1.09 21.98 10.69
C GLU A 7 1.99 20.84 10.24
N GLN A 8 2.87 20.36 11.12
CA GLN A 8 3.74 19.23 10.84
C GLN A 8 2.92 17.96 10.59
N ASP A 9 1.92 17.70 11.44
CA ASP A 9 1.04 16.55 11.28
C ASP A 9 0.24 16.62 9.98
N GLU A 10 -0.19 17.81 9.58
CA GLU A 10 -0.90 18.01 8.32
C GLU A 10 0.00 17.75 7.12
N GLN A 11 1.25 18.21 7.16
CA GLN A 11 2.23 17.94 6.11
C GLN A 11 2.53 16.45 6.01
N ASP A 12 2.69 15.77 7.14
CA ASP A 12 2.90 14.34 7.19
C ASP A 12 1.71 13.59 6.59
N ALA A 13 0.50 14.00 6.92
CA ALA A 13 -0.71 13.40 6.36
C ALA A 13 -0.78 13.57 4.84
N GLN A 14 -0.40 14.74 4.31
CA GLN A 14 -0.34 14.97 2.87
C GLN A 14 0.69 14.08 2.20
N GLN A 15 1.86 13.90 2.81
CA GLN A 15 2.89 13.01 2.29
C GLN A 15 2.41 11.56 2.27
N ILE A 16 1.68 11.14 3.30
CA ILE A 16 1.12 9.80 3.37
C ILE A 16 0.05 9.60 2.28
N ARG A 17 -0.82 10.59 2.06
CA ARG A 17 -1.78 10.53 0.96
C ARG A 17 -1.09 10.37 -0.39
N ALA A 18 -0.02 11.13 -0.61
CA ALA A 18 0.77 11.05 -1.83
C ALA A 18 1.42 9.66 -1.98
N LEU A 19 1.86 9.07 -0.87
CA LEU A 19 2.43 7.72 -0.86
C LEU A 19 1.39 6.68 -1.28
N ILE A 20 0.17 6.77 -0.75
CA ILE A 20 -0.92 5.85 -1.10
C ILE A 20 -1.26 5.97 -2.60
N ASP A 21 -1.33 7.20 -3.12
CA ASP A 21 -1.55 7.41 -4.56
C ASP A 21 -0.40 6.82 -5.39
N ALA A 22 0.84 7.04 -4.98
CA ALA A 22 2.01 6.49 -5.66
C ALA A 22 2.01 4.95 -5.63
N TRP A 23 1.55 4.36 -4.54
CA TRP A 23 1.41 2.91 -4.43
C TRP A 23 0.42 2.36 -5.46
N CYS A 24 -0.74 3.01 -5.61
CA CYS A 24 -1.72 2.62 -6.61
C CYS A 24 -1.19 2.80 -8.03
N GLU A 25 -0.49 3.88 -8.30
CA GLU A 25 0.12 4.12 -9.62
C GLU A 25 1.17 3.06 -9.94
N ALA A 26 2.05 2.77 -8.99
CA ALA A 26 3.09 1.75 -9.19
C ALA A 26 2.49 0.36 -9.39
N SER A 27 1.47 0.02 -8.62
CA SER A 27 0.77 -1.25 -8.73
C SER A 27 0.11 -1.38 -10.12
N SER A 28 -0.57 -0.33 -10.58
CA SER A 28 -1.25 -0.32 -11.87
C SER A 28 -0.27 -0.34 -13.04
N ALA A 29 0.91 0.24 -12.86
CA ALA A 29 1.96 0.24 -13.89
C ALA A 29 2.80 -1.04 -13.91
N GLY A 30 2.61 -1.93 -12.94
CA GLY A 30 3.46 -3.11 -12.79
C GLY A 30 4.89 -2.76 -12.38
N ASP A 31 5.08 -1.63 -11.70
CA ASP A 31 6.39 -1.08 -11.37
C ASP A 31 6.82 -1.52 -9.96
N LEU A 32 7.44 -2.68 -9.89
CA LEU A 32 7.90 -3.26 -8.62
C LEU A 32 9.01 -2.42 -7.98
N THR A 33 9.88 -1.81 -8.78
CA THR A 33 10.96 -0.95 -8.26
C THR A 33 10.39 0.25 -7.52
N ALA A 34 9.36 0.88 -8.09
CA ALA A 34 8.66 1.98 -7.42
C ALA A 34 8.01 1.51 -6.13
N GLN A 35 7.38 0.34 -6.13
CA GLN A 35 6.77 -0.23 -4.91
C GLN A 35 7.82 -0.45 -3.82
N PHE A 36 9.01 -0.93 -4.17
CA PHE A 36 10.10 -1.14 -3.21
C PHE A 36 10.50 0.15 -2.50
N HIS A 37 10.48 1.27 -3.19
CA HIS A 37 10.81 2.57 -2.59
C HIS A 37 9.75 3.06 -1.60
N LEU A 38 8.54 2.52 -1.67
CA LEU A 38 7.42 2.92 -0.82
C LEU A 38 7.25 2.02 0.40
N MET A 39 8.10 1.01 0.57
CA MET A 39 8.00 0.07 1.69
C MET A 39 9.32 -0.02 2.45
N THR A 40 9.24 -0.33 3.74
CA THR A 40 10.44 -0.61 4.54
C THR A 40 11.02 -1.96 4.14
N ARG A 41 12.30 -2.16 4.48
CA ARG A 41 12.95 -3.46 4.21
C ARG A 41 12.32 -4.59 5.01
N ASP A 42 11.83 -4.29 6.20
CA ASP A 42 11.19 -5.25 7.10
C ASP A 42 9.66 -5.24 7.00
N VAL A 43 9.12 -4.76 5.89
CA VAL A 43 7.69 -4.69 5.65
C VAL A 43 7.03 -6.06 5.83
N VAL A 44 5.79 -6.05 6.33
CA VAL A 44 4.96 -7.24 6.38
C VAL A 44 3.58 -6.92 5.83
N PHE A 45 3.12 -7.72 4.88
CA PHE A 45 1.77 -7.65 4.34
C PHE A 45 0.95 -8.80 4.91
N LEU A 46 -0.20 -8.45 5.48
CA LEU A 46 -1.14 -9.41 6.07
C LEU A 46 -2.38 -9.49 5.20
N THR A 47 -2.67 -10.68 4.70
CA THR A 47 -3.83 -10.93 3.86
C THR A 47 -4.59 -12.12 4.43
N SER A 48 -5.91 -12.03 4.42
CA SER A 48 -6.78 -13.08 4.95
C SER A 48 -6.50 -14.43 4.27
N GLY A 49 -6.33 -15.45 5.07
CA GLY A 49 -6.15 -16.83 4.58
C GLY A 49 -4.75 -17.13 4.04
N ARG A 50 -3.80 -16.22 4.18
CA ARG A 50 -2.42 -16.41 3.72
C ARG A 50 -1.43 -16.19 4.85
N ALA A 51 -0.26 -16.82 4.74
CA ALA A 51 0.85 -16.51 5.63
C ALA A 51 1.32 -15.06 5.42
N PRO A 52 1.84 -14.40 6.46
CA PRO A 52 2.40 -13.07 6.30
C PRO A 52 3.46 -13.05 5.20
N MET A 53 3.41 -12.00 4.37
CA MET A 53 4.37 -11.84 3.28
C MET A 53 5.38 -10.75 3.64
N ARG A 54 6.64 -11.09 3.56
CA ARG A 54 7.71 -10.13 3.61
C ARG A 54 7.97 -9.56 2.21
N ARG A 55 8.96 -8.68 2.10
CA ARG A 55 9.28 -8.00 0.85
C ARG A 55 9.49 -8.97 -0.32
N ASP A 56 10.25 -10.03 -0.10
CA ASP A 56 10.57 -10.99 -1.16
C ASP A 56 9.36 -11.80 -1.60
N GLU A 57 8.54 -12.24 -0.66
CA GLU A 57 7.31 -12.98 -0.97
C GLU A 57 6.31 -12.08 -1.69
N PHE A 58 6.18 -10.83 -1.27
CA PHE A 58 5.36 -9.84 -1.97
C PHE A 58 5.84 -9.67 -3.41
N ALA A 59 7.14 -9.50 -3.59
CA ALA A 59 7.74 -9.30 -4.92
C ALA A 59 7.48 -10.51 -5.83
N ALA A 60 7.67 -11.72 -5.31
CA ALA A 60 7.44 -12.94 -6.08
C ALA A 60 5.96 -13.05 -6.49
N GLY A 61 5.04 -12.78 -5.58
CA GLY A 61 3.61 -12.81 -5.87
C GLY A 61 3.20 -11.77 -6.89
N PHE A 62 3.75 -10.56 -6.78
CA PHE A 62 3.45 -9.49 -7.71
C PHE A 62 3.97 -9.81 -9.12
N ARG A 63 5.19 -10.30 -9.24
CA ARG A 63 5.75 -10.72 -10.53
C ARG A 63 4.92 -11.82 -11.18
N ALA A 64 4.51 -12.81 -10.39
CA ALA A 64 3.67 -13.91 -10.90
C ALA A 64 2.33 -13.38 -11.39
N MET A 65 1.71 -12.43 -10.67
CA MET A 65 0.46 -11.82 -11.09
C MET A 65 0.62 -11.04 -12.39
N MET A 66 1.73 -10.31 -12.55
CA MET A 66 1.98 -9.50 -13.75
C MET A 66 2.17 -10.36 -15.01
N GLU A 67 2.50 -11.63 -14.87
CA GLU A 67 2.60 -12.56 -16.00
C GLU A 67 1.23 -12.96 -16.55
N ILE A 68 0.18 -12.90 -15.73
CA ILE A 68 -1.14 -13.42 -16.11
C ILE A 68 -2.23 -12.35 -16.18
N ALA A 69 -2.01 -11.18 -15.57
CA ALA A 69 -3.05 -10.15 -15.53
C ALA A 69 -2.43 -8.76 -15.44
N SER A 70 -3.19 -7.76 -15.88
CA SER A 70 -2.91 -6.37 -15.57
C SER A 70 -3.73 -5.96 -14.35
N ILE A 71 -3.17 -5.07 -13.53
CA ILE A 71 -3.80 -4.60 -12.29
C ILE A 71 -4.24 -3.15 -12.49
N LYS A 72 -5.43 -2.84 -12.00
CA LYS A 72 -5.89 -1.47 -11.82
C LYS A 72 -6.22 -1.27 -10.35
N CYS A 73 -5.59 -0.28 -9.74
CA CYS A 73 -5.71 -0.02 -8.31
C CYS A 73 -6.33 1.36 -8.10
N ARG A 74 -7.32 1.43 -7.23
CA ARG A 74 -7.96 2.69 -6.84
C ARG A 74 -8.08 2.71 -5.32
N SER A 75 -7.61 3.79 -4.72
CA SER A 75 -7.63 3.96 -3.29
C SER A 75 -8.35 5.25 -2.90
N ARG A 76 -9.07 5.20 -1.78
CA ARG A 76 -9.69 6.39 -1.21
C ARG A 76 -9.40 6.41 0.29
N VAL A 77 -8.53 7.33 0.70
CA VAL A 77 -8.12 7.47 2.09
C VAL A 77 -9.30 7.95 2.92
N GLN A 78 -9.54 7.26 4.03
CA GLN A 78 -10.60 7.58 4.98
C GLN A 78 -10.06 8.34 6.19
N GLU A 79 -8.91 7.93 6.70
CA GLU A 79 -8.36 8.48 7.93
C GLU A 79 -6.85 8.30 7.96
N ILE A 80 -6.15 9.32 8.43
CA ILE A 80 -4.71 9.26 8.71
C ILE A 80 -4.48 9.82 10.10
N THR A 81 -3.77 9.07 10.93
CA THR A 81 -3.35 9.53 12.25
C THR A 81 -1.84 9.42 12.35
N VAL A 82 -1.19 10.50 12.72
CA VAL A 82 0.28 10.59 12.82
C VAL A 82 0.67 10.73 14.28
N SER A 83 1.67 9.98 14.70
CA SER A 83 2.25 10.08 16.05
C SER A 83 3.76 9.93 15.95
N GLY A 84 4.48 11.05 15.88
CA GLY A 84 5.93 11.04 15.70
C GLY A 84 6.33 10.43 14.37
N ASP A 85 7.12 9.37 14.41
CA ASP A 85 7.60 8.66 13.22
C ASP A 85 6.75 7.47 12.82
N LEU A 86 5.58 7.33 13.46
CA LEU A 86 4.60 6.30 13.12
C LEU A 86 3.28 6.93 12.70
N ALA A 87 2.61 6.29 11.79
CA ALA A 87 1.29 6.71 11.35
C ALA A 87 0.44 5.49 11.00
N ILE A 88 -0.88 5.66 11.07
CA ILE A 88 -1.80 4.69 10.51
C ILE A 88 -2.66 5.38 9.46
N CYS A 89 -2.95 4.64 8.40
CA CYS A 89 -3.81 5.09 7.33
C CYS A 89 -4.86 4.03 7.07
N TRP A 90 -6.12 4.42 7.18
CA TRP A 90 -7.23 3.58 6.77
C TRP A 90 -7.73 4.07 5.43
N ASN A 91 -7.80 3.16 4.45
CA ASN A 91 -8.32 3.51 3.14
C ASN A 91 -9.24 2.39 2.60
N LEU A 92 -10.09 2.79 1.67
CA LEU A 92 -10.88 1.86 0.88
C LEU A 92 -10.11 1.58 -0.39
N LEU A 93 -9.87 0.30 -0.67
CA LEU A 93 -9.09 -0.11 -1.83
C LEU A 93 -9.94 -0.97 -2.75
N GLU A 94 -9.83 -0.69 -4.04
CA GLU A 94 -10.43 -1.50 -5.09
C GLU A 94 -9.33 -1.90 -6.06
N VAL A 95 -9.21 -3.20 -6.31
CA VAL A 95 -8.22 -3.74 -7.24
C VAL A 95 -8.93 -4.58 -8.27
N SER A 96 -8.67 -4.29 -9.55
CA SER A 96 -9.20 -5.07 -10.66
C SER A 96 -8.06 -5.82 -11.34
N PHE A 97 -8.29 -7.09 -11.66
CA PHE A 97 -7.35 -7.95 -12.36
C PHE A 97 -7.96 -8.30 -13.71
N THR A 98 -7.30 -7.85 -14.78
CA THR A 98 -7.74 -8.14 -16.14
C THR A 98 -6.80 -9.18 -16.74
N PRO A 99 -7.27 -10.41 -17.02
CA PRO A 99 -6.41 -11.45 -17.60
C PRO A 99 -5.80 -11.01 -18.93
N ILE A 100 -4.50 -11.27 -19.11
CA ILE A 100 -3.79 -10.90 -20.35
C ILE A 100 -4.34 -11.69 -21.53
N GLU A 101 -4.70 -12.96 -21.33
CA GLU A 101 -5.22 -13.83 -22.38
C GLU A 101 -6.73 -13.64 -22.65
N GLY A 102 -7.32 -12.63 -22.01
CA GLY A 102 -8.75 -12.38 -22.11
C GLY A 102 -9.52 -13.18 -21.07
N GLY A 103 -10.77 -12.84 -20.90
CA GLY A 103 -11.64 -13.45 -19.90
C GLY A 103 -12.22 -12.40 -18.97
N GLN A 104 -12.83 -12.90 -17.91
CA GLN A 104 -13.58 -12.06 -16.99
C GLN A 104 -12.65 -11.27 -16.07
N VAL A 105 -12.90 -9.97 -15.94
CA VAL A 105 -12.21 -9.11 -14.96
C VAL A 105 -12.64 -9.54 -13.56
N ARG A 106 -11.66 -9.70 -12.67
CA ARG A 106 -11.91 -9.99 -11.26
C ARG A 106 -11.68 -8.74 -10.44
N LYS A 107 -12.61 -8.44 -9.55
CA LYS A 107 -12.52 -7.31 -8.63
C LYS A 107 -12.41 -7.78 -7.20
N HIS A 108 -11.55 -7.11 -6.44
CA HIS A 108 -11.50 -7.22 -4.98
C HIS A 108 -11.62 -5.83 -4.40
N ALA A 109 -12.36 -5.68 -3.32
CA ALA A 109 -12.55 -4.40 -2.67
C ALA A 109 -12.68 -4.59 -1.17
N GLY A 110 -12.34 -3.55 -0.42
CA GLY A 110 -12.49 -3.57 1.02
C GLY A 110 -11.60 -2.55 1.72
N ASN A 111 -11.52 -2.70 3.01
CA ASN A 111 -10.73 -1.83 3.86
C ASN A 111 -9.30 -2.30 3.94
N VAL A 112 -8.37 -1.34 4.01
CA VAL A 112 -6.96 -1.60 4.25
C VAL A 112 -6.52 -0.72 5.40
N LEU A 113 -5.82 -1.31 6.36
CA LEU A 113 -5.18 -0.58 7.45
C LEU A 113 -3.67 -0.70 7.28
N THR A 114 -3.03 0.43 7.04
CA THR A 114 -1.60 0.51 6.78
C THR A 114 -0.92 1.26 7.92
N ALA A 115 0.09 0.65 8.52
CA ALA A 115 0.98 1.34 9.44
C ALA A 115 2.22 1.78 8.67
N LEU A 116 2.58 3.06 8.83
CA LEU A 116 3.69 3.68 8.14
C LEU A 116 4.74 4.12 9.14
N ARG A 117 5.99 4.14 8.69
CA ARG A 117 7.11 4.57 9.49
C ARG A 117 7.91 5.61 8.71
N ARG A 118 8.29 6.70 9.39
CA ARG A 118 9.21 7.69 8.80
C ARG A 118 10.62 7.24 9.07
N GLY A 119 11.40 7.08 8.01
CA GLY A 119 12.81 6.69 8.12
C GLY A 119 13.71 7.83 8.53
N SER A 120 14.97 7.52 8.78
CA SER A 120 15.99 8.51 9.10
C SER A 120 16.24 9.51 7.97
N ASP A 121 15.85 9.15 6.74
CA ASP A 121 15.91 10.02 5.56
C ASP A 121 14.71 10.98 5.47
N GLY A 122 13.79 10.93 6.44
CA GLY A 122 12.60 11.78 6.47
C GLY A 122 11.45 11.27 5.60
N GLN A 123 11.61 10.14 4.94
CA GLN A 123 10.59 9.61 4.04
C GLN A 123 9.68 8.61 4.76
N TRP A 124 8.37 8.73 4.50
CA TRP A 124 7.40 7.75 4.98
C TRP A 124 7.42 6.51 4.10
N ARG A 125 7.25 5.33 4.74
CA ARG A 125 7.19 4.05 4.03
C ARG A 125 6.18 3.13 4.70
N ILE A 126 5.59 2.27 3.90
CA ILE A 126 4.69 1.21 4.39
C ILE A 126 5.53 0.24 5.22
N TRP A 127 5.10 0.03 6.44
CA TRP A 127 5.79 -0.85 7.40
C TRP A 127 4.99 -2.12 7.65
N ARG A 128 3.70 -1.99 7.90
CA ARG A 128 2.75 -3.10 8.07
C ARG A 128 1.50 -2.76 7.28
N ASP A 129 0.93 -3.75 6.62
CA ASP A 129 -0.25 -3.52 5.80
C ASP A 129 -1.22 -4.67 6.01
N ALA A 130 -2.39 -4.39 6.56
CA ALA A 130 -3.45 -5.36 6.75
C ALA A 130 -4.55 -5.11 5.74
N ASN A 131 -4.72 -6.06 4.85
CA ASN A 131 -5.59 -5.97 3.68
C ASN A 131 -6.80 -6.86 3.91
N LEU A 132 -7.97 -6.25 3.96
CA LEU A 132 -9.24 -6.94 4.20
C LEU A 132 -10.07 -7.06 2.92
N LEU A 133 -9.41 -7.08 1.77
CA LEU A 133 -10.10 -7.17 0.49
C LEU A 133 -10.81 -8.52 0.35
N THR A 134 -12.00 -8.47 -0.23
CA THR A 134 -12.79 -9.64 -0.57
C THR A 134 -13.27 -9.51 -2.02
N PRO A 135 -13.63 -10.62 -2.67
CA PRO A 135 -14.22 -10.54 -4.01
C PRO A 135 -15.42 -9.62 -4.03
N ALA A 136 -15.47 -8.77 -5.03
CA ALA A 136 -16.54 -7.77 -5.17
C ALA A 136 -17.33 -7.99 -6.47
#